data_98c7d0beb981677354527dc73b7d9b16
#
_entry.id   98c7d0beb981677354527dc73b7d9b16
#
_cell.length_a   1.000
_cell.length_b   1.000
_cell.length_c   1.000
_cell.angle_alpha   90.00
_cell.angle_beta   90.00
_cell.angle_gamma   90.00
#
_symmetry.space_group_name_H-M   'P 1'
#
loop_
_entity.id
_entity.type
_entity.pdbx_description
1 polymer ?
#
loop_
_entity_poly.entity_id
_entity_poly.type
_entity_poly.pdbx_seq_one_letter_code
_entity_poly.pdbx_strand_id
1 'polypeptide(L)'
;MTDRDTVLADLAAMWRAVDPVPATLVDKVLVAVETENLDAEYELLHLVERSRDLAGARSAGEAVTISFSTGAFSLLLRVSEVSGGQRRVDGWVSPPQPMQVTATQPERSVSAVVDALGRFEIARLPSGLTRFWLVSEDGSDSAEQSFATPTFEL
;
A
#
# COMPACT_ATOMS: atom_id res chain seq x y z
N MET A 1 24.68 -15.23 -37.51
CA MET A 1 23.98 -14.07 -36.89
C MET A 1 23.68 -13.09 -38.01
N THR A 2 22.43 -12.87 -38.30
CA THR A 2 21.99 -11.98 -39.39
C THR A 2 22.16 -10.52 -38.95
N ASP A 3 22.42 -9.65 -39.89
CA ASP A 3 22.51 -8.17 -39.66
C ASP A 3 21.29 -7.63 -38.86
N ARG A 4 20.13 -8.20 -39.11
CA ARG A 4 18.88 -7.90 -38.38
C ARG A 4 18.96 -8.23 -36.88
N ASP A 5 19.58 -9.36 -36.50
CA ASP A 5 19.69 -9.77 -35.10
C ASP A 5 20.62 -8.85 -34.32
N THR A 6 21.67 -8.35 -35.00
CA THR A 6 22.58 -7.35 -34.43
C THR A 6 21.86 -6.03 -34.18
N VAL A 7 21.08 -5.53 -35.15
CA VAL A 7 20.30 -4.30 -35.01
C VAL A 7 19.25 -4.40 -33.89
N LEU A 8 18.59 -5.54 -33.77
CA LEU A 8 17.61 -5.76 -32.68
C LEU A 8 18.28 -5.83 -31.30
N ALA A 9 19.47 -6.39 -31.22
CA ALA A 9 20.25 -6.43 -29.97
C ALA A 9 20.71 -5.04 -29.56
N ASP A 10 21.18 -4.22 -30.51
CA ASP A 10 21.59 -2.85 -30.26
C ASP A 10 20.39 -1.97 -29.84
N LEU A 11 19.24 -2.12 -30.50
CA LEU A 11 18.01 -1.45 -30.15
C LEU A 11 17.54 -1.83 -28.73
N ALA A 12 17.59 -3.11 -28.40
CA ALA A 12 17.24 -3.58 -27.06
C ALA A 12 18.19 -3.04 -25.97
N ALA A 13 19.48 -2.93 -26.27
CA ALA A 13 20.46 -2.33 -25.38
C ALA A 13 20.20 -0.82 -25.17
N MET A 14 19.88 -0.12 -26.23
CA MET A 14 19.50 1.30 -26.18
C MET A 14 18.25 1.51 -25.33
N TRP A 15 17.19 0.72 -25.52
CA TRP A 15 15.96 0.83 -24.73
C TRP A 15 16.20 0.57 -23.24
N ARG A 16 17.00 -0.45 -22.88
CA ARG A 16 17.35 -0.70 -21.48
C ARG A 16 18.13 0.45 -20.84
N ALA A 17 18.88 1.22 -21.63
CA ALA A 17 19.63 2.36 -21.12
C ALA A 17 18.75 3.61 -20.97
N VAL A 18 17.76 3.80 -21.86
CA VAL A 18 16.89 4.98 -21.87
C VAL A 18 15.71 4.81 -20.90
N ASP A 19 15.13 3.61 -20.84
CA ASP A 19 13.98 3.27 -20.00
C ASP A 19 14.22 1.92 -19.31
N PRO A 20 15.07 1.89 -18.28
CA PRO A 20 15.32 0.66 -17.52
C PRO A 20 14.07 0.21 -16.77
N VAL A 21 13.86 -1.10 -16.73
CA VAL A 21 12.80 -1.69 -15.91
C VAL A 21 13.01 -1.26 -14.45
N PRO A 22 12.01 -0.65 -13.80
CA PRO A 22 12.12 -0.27 -12.39
C PRO A 22 12.49 -1.47 -11.52
N ALA A 23 13.47 -1.34 -10.64
CA ALA A 23 13.94 -2.41 -9.77
C ALA A 23 12.81 -3.00 -8.89
N THR A 24 11.79 -2.20 -8.61
CA THR A 24 10.63 -2.58 -7.76
C THR A 24 9.45 -3.15 -8.55
N LEU A 25 9.54 -3.29 -9.88
CA LEU A 25 8.41 -3.75 -10.69
C LEU A 25 7.99 -5.17 -10.35
N VAL A 26 8.95 -6.07 -10.15
CA VAL A 26 8.68 -7.47 -9.78
C VAL A 26 7.97 -7.54 -8.43
N ASP A 27 8.46 -6.81 -7.43
CA ASP A 27 7.85 -6.77 -6.10
C ASP A 27 6.43 -6.20 -6.13
N LYS A 28 6.19 -5.17 -6.93
CA LYS A 28 4.84 -4.62 -7.15
C LYS A 28 3.89 -5.66 -7.74
N VAL A 29 4.35 -6.42 -8.73
CA VAL A 29 3.55 -7.48 -9.35
C VAL A 29 3.28 -8.60 -8.35
N LEU A 30 4.27 -9.03 -7.57
CA LEU A 30 4.10 -10.07 -6.56
C LEU A 30 3.09 -9.64 -5.49
N VAL A 31 3.21 -8.43 -4.96
CA VAL A 31 2.23 -7.89 -4.00
C VAL A 31 0.84 -7.82 -4.61
N ALA A 32 0.72 -7.38 -5.86
CA ALA A 32 -0.57 -7.33 -6.55
C ALA A 32 -1.19 -8.73 -6.70
N VAL A 33 -0.41 -9.71 -7.13
CA VAL A 33 -0.88 -11.11 -7.33
C VAL A 33 -1.25 -11.76 -6.00
N GLU A 34 -0.44 -11.59 -4.95
CA GLU A 34 -0.73 -12.17 -3.62
C GLU A 34 -1.96 -11.57 -2.95
N THR A 35 -2.28 -10.32 -3.30
CA THR A 35 -3.44 -9.61 -2.73
C THR A 35 -4.68 -9.68 -3.62
N GLU A 36 -4.56 -10.19 -4.83
CA GLU A 36 -5.70 -10.37 -5.72
C GLU A 36 -6.47 -11.63 -5.30
N ASN A 37 -7.47 -11.43 -4.47
CA ASN A 37 -8.52 -12.43 -4.27
C ASN A 37 -9.44 -12.32 -5.48
N LEU A 38 -9.21 -13.16 -6.49
CA LEU A 38 -9.90 -13.12 -7.79
C LEU A 38 -11.43 -13.32 -7.67
N ASP A 39 -11.89 -13.82 -6.52
CA ASP A 39 -13.30 -14.07 -6.23
C ASP A 39 -13.95 -12.99 -5.35
N ALA A 40 -13.21 -12.01 -4.87
CA ALA A 40 -13.72 -10.94 -4.02
C ALA A 40 -13.92 -9.65 -4.82
N GLU A 41 -15.13 -9.13 -4.81
CA GLU A 41 -15.39 -7.77 -5.27
C GLU A 41 -14.82 -6.78 -4.25
N TYR A 42 -13.99 -5.85 -4.69
CA TYR A 42 -13.44 -4.78 -3.86
C TYR A 42 -13.41 -3.45 -4.59
N GLU A 43 -13.49 -2.38 -3.84
CA GLU A 43 -13.37 -1.03 -4.36
C GLU A 43 -11.94 -0.52 -4.18
N LEU A 44 -11.32 -0.09 -5.29
CA LEU A 44 -9.97 0.46 -5.27
C LEU A 44 -9.97 1.90 -4.73
N LEU A 45 -9.24 2.11 -3.65
CA LEU A 45 -9.00 3.43 -3.09
C LEU A 45 -7.99 4.20 -3.96
N HIS A 46 -8.26 5.47 -4.18
CA HIS A 46 -7.36 6.36 -4.90
C HIS A 46 -6.50 7.16 -3.93
N LEU A 47 -5.21 7.28 -4.23
CA LEU A 47 -4.31 8.16 -3.49
C LEU A 47 -4.74 9.61 -3.71
N VAL A 48 -5.09 10.29 -2.62
CA VAL A 48 -5.51 11.71 -2.64
C VAL A 48 -4.33 12.62 -2.32
N GLU A 49 -3.60 12.30 -1.25
CA GLU A 49 -2.51 13.13 -0.77
C GLU A 49 -1.43 12.30 -0.08
N ARG A 50 -0.20 12.74 -0.24
CA ARG A 50 0.94 12.26 0.55
C ARG A 50 1.74 13.47 1.00
N SER A 51 1.67 13.77 2.29
CA SER A 51 2.40 14.89 2.89
C SER A 51 3.39 14.38 3.93
N ARG A 52 4.53 15.06 4.03
CA ARG A 52 5.48 14.84 5.11
C ARG A 52 5.22 15.87 6.18
N ASP A 53 4.96 15.42 7.38
CA ASP A 53 4.93 16.31 8.53
C ASP A 53 6.38 16.75 8.78
N LEU A 54 6.70 17.94 8.32
CA LEU A 54 7.86 18.69 8.79
C LEU A 54 7.55 19.11 10.23
N ALA A 55 7.53 18.15 11.14
CA ALA A 55 7.39 18.44 12.55
C ALA A 55 8.55 19.35 12.94
N GLY A 56 8.22 20.62 13.10
CA GLY A 56 9.15 21.59 13.66
C GLY A 56 9.74 21.01 14.91
N ALA A 57 11.04 20.81 14.89
CA ALA A 57 11.95 20.62 16.00
C ALA A 57 11.28 20.26 17.33
N ARG A 58 11.40 19.04 17.77
CA ARG A 58 11.69 18.68 19.16
C ARG A 58 11.34 17.28 19.61
N SER A 59 10.76 16.40 18.82
CA SER A 59 10.77 14.97 19.20
C SER A 59 10.20 14.05 18.12
N ALA A 60 10.87 12.93 17.94
CA ALA A 60 10.45 11.71 17.28
C ALA A 60 10.15 11.84 15.77
N GLY A 61 11.10 11.38 14.97
CA GLY A 61 10.93 10.77 13.66
C GLY A 61 10.03 11.49 12.64
N GLU A 62 10.54 11.63 11.47
CA GLU A 62 9.79 12.08 10.30
C GLU A 62 8.53 11.23 10.13
N ALA A 63 7.36 11.84 10.25
CA ALA A 63 6.07 11.19 10.00
C ALA A 63 5.57 11.59 8.61
N VAL A 64 5.01 10.61 7.90
CA VAL A 64 4.35 10.82 6.60
C VAL A 64 2.88 10.55 6.76
N THR A 65 2.04 11.45 6.29
CA THR A 65 0.60 11.26 6.22
C THR A 65 0.20 10.95 4.79
N ILE A 66 -0.56 9.88 4.61
CA ILE A 66 -1.03 9.41 3.30
C ILE A 66 -2.53 9.25 3.38
N SER A 67 -3.27 9.85 2.48
CA SER A 67 -4.72 9.71 2.39
C SER A 67 -5.15 9.05 1.09
N PHE A 68 -6.10 8.14 1.23
CA PHE A 68 -6.76 7.45 0.13
C PHE A 68 -8.26 7.62 0.25
N SER A 69 -8.97 7.67 -0.86
CA SER A 69 -10.43 7.69 -0.85
C SER A 69 -11.06 7.07 -2.08
N THR A 70 -12.34 6.68 -1.91
CA THR A 70 -13.34 6.56 -2.97
C THR A 70 -14.39 7.64 -2.74
N GLY A 71 -15.46 7.65 -3.50
CA GLY A 71 -16.56 8.61 -3.31
C GLY A 71 -17.23 8.56 -1.92
N ALA A 72 -17.19 7.42 -1.24
CA ALA A 72 -17.92 7.16 0.00
C ALA A 72 -17.04 6.76 1.19
N PHE A 73 -15.81 6.34 0.95
CA PHE A 73 -14.91 5.81 1.96
C PHE A 73 -13.53 6.49 1.89
N SER A 74 -12.94 6.75 3.04
CA SER A 74 -11.61 7.35 3.14
C SER A 74 -10.75 6.60 4.16
N LEU A 75 -9.48 6.45 3.82
CA LEU A 75 -8.45 5.87 4.66
C LEU A 75 -7.31 6.89 4.83
N LEU A 76 -7.02 7.25 6.07
CA LEU A 76 -5.87 8.08 6.42
C LEU A 76 -4.85 7.22 7.14
N LEU A 77 -3.61 7.26 6.70
CA LEU A 77 -2.48 6.58 7.32
C LEU A 77 -1.45 7.61 7.78
N ARG A 78 -1.03 7.52 9.03
CA ARG A 78 0.15 8.20 9.53
C ARG A 78 1.25 7.19 9.76
N VAL A 79 2.32 7.31 9.01
CA VAL A 79 3.48 6.43 9.05
C VAL A 79 4.62 7.13 9.75
N SER A 80 5.12 6.57 10.83
CA SER A 80 6.26 7.08 11.58
C SER A 80 7.37 6.05 11.65
N GLU A 81 8.62 6.52 11.68
CA GLU A 81 9.78 5.67 11.86
C GLU A 81 9.90 5.24 13.31
N VAL A 82 10.14 3.95 13.52
CA VAL A 82 10.54 3.40 14.81
C VAL A 82 11.91 2.74 14.68
N SER A 83 12.51 2.36 15.80
CA SER A 83 13.86 1.81 15.78
C SER A 83 14.03 0.60 14.87
N GLY A 84 15.19 0.45 14.23
CA GLY A 84 15.54 -0.72 13.42
C GLY A 84 14.95 -0.72 12.01
N GLY A 85 14.68 0.45 11.41
CA GLY A 85 14.13 0.55 10.06
C GLY A 85 12.68 0.06 9.92
N GLN A 86 12.00 -0.05 11.07
CA GLN A 86 10.60 -0.41 11.12
C GLN A 86 9.72 0.85 11.04
N ARG A 87 8.50 0.68 10.59
CA ARG A 87 7.47 1.71 10.54
C ARG A 87 6.34 1.37 11.50
N ARG A 88 5.81 2.38 12.17
CA ARG A 88 4.52 2.32 12.84
C ARG A 88 3.48 2.97 11.95
N VAL A 89 2.35 2.34 11.81
CA VAL A 89 1.22 2.84 11.04
C VAL A 89 0.04 3.05 11.98
N ASP A 90 -0.39 4.29 12.12
CA ASP A 90 -1.64 4.66 12.76
C ASP A 90 -2.64 4.99 11.66
N GLY A 91 -3.79 4.33 11.64
CA GLY A 91 -4.79 4.46 10.58
C GLY A 91 -6.15 4.91 11.08
N TRP A 92 -6.89 5.60 10.21
CA TRP A 92 -8.26 6.04 10.44
C TRP A 92 -9.09 5.78 9.19
N VAL A 93 -10.27 5.19 9.38
CA VAL A 93 -11.27 5.01 8.32
C VAL A 93 -12.46 5.95 8.55
N SER A 94 -13.04 6.43 7.48
CA SER A 94 -14.24 7.28 7.49
C SER A 94 -15.19 6.85 6.37
N PRO A 95 -16.46 6.57 6.65
CA PRO A 95 -17.10 6.57 7.98
C PRO A 95 -16.52 5.49 8.90
N PRO A 96 -16.56 5.71 10.24
CA PRO A 96 -16.11 4.71 11.20
C PRO A 96 -16.94 3.44 11.10
N GLN A 97 -16.29 2.29 10.95
CA GLN A 97 -16.94 0.99 10.94
C GLN A 97 -15.94 -0.11 11.32
N PRO A 98 -16.41 -1.20 11.96
CA PRO A 98 -15.57 -2.35 12.27
C PRO A 98 -15.08 -3.01 10.98
N MET A 99 -13.77 -3.12 10.84
CA MET A 99 -13.13 -3.74 9.68
C MET A 99 -11.89 -4.49 10.10
N GLN A 100 -11.53 -5.51 9.33
CA GLN A 100 -10.20 -6.09 9.37
C GLN A 100 -9.32 -5.38 8.34
N VAL A 101 -8.16 -4.94 8.78
CA VAL A 101 -7.13 -4.34 7.91
C VAL A 101 -5.97 -5.30 7.79
N THR A 102 -5.53 -5.58 6.59
CA THR A 102 -4.33 -6.39 6.32
C THR A 102 -3.35 -5.57 5.49
N ALA A 103 -2.17 -5.34 6.04
CA ALA A 103 -1.04 -4.79 5.31
C ALA A 103 -0.21 -5.91 4.71
N THR A 104 -0.14 -5.98 3.40
CA THR A 104 0.57 -7.03 2.65
C THR A 104 1.83 -6.45 2.02
N GLN A 105 2.95 -7.15 2.24
CA GLN A 105 4.25 -6.91 1.65
C GLN A 105 4.73 -8.19 0.94
N PRO A 106 5.79 -8.18 0.09
CA PRO A 106 6.20 -9.35 -0.70
C PRO A 106 6.43 -10.63 0.09
N GLU A 107 6.89 -10.53 1.35
CA GLU A 107 7.25 -11.69 2.17
C GLU A 107 6.41 -11.84 3.45
N ARG A 108 5.46 -10.92 3.68
CA ARG A 108 4.63 -10.96 4.89
C ARG A 108 3.32 -10.21 4.76
N SER A 109 2.39 -10.61 5.62
CA SER A 109 1.15 -9.87 5.87
C SER A 109 0.97 -9.66 7.37
N VAL A 110 0.49 -8.49 7.75
CA VAL A 110 0.17 -8.14 9.13
C VAL A 110 -1.24 -7.61 9.17
N SER A 111 -2.06 -8.13 10.09
CA SER A 111 -3.45 -7.72 10.24
C SER A 111 -3.66 -6.94 11.52
N ALA A 112 -4.62 -6.01 11.47
CA ALA A 112 -5.11 -5.25 12.61
C ALA A 112 -6.63 -5.10 12.49
N VAL A 113 -7.28 -4.82 13.61
CA VAL A 113 -8.74 -4.59 13.66
C VAL A 113 -8.99 -3.09 13.81
N VAL A 114 -9.95 -2.59 13.05
CA VAL A 114 -10.46 -1.20 13.18
C VAL A 114 -11.46 -1.18 14.32
N ASP A 115 -11.26 -0.26 15.26
CA ASP A 115 -12.17 -0.07 16.39
C ASP A 115 -13.46 0.66 15.98
N ALA A 116 -14.41 0.79 16.93
CA ALA A 116 -15.68 1.46 16.70
C ALA A 116 -15.56 2.97 16.36
N LEU A 117 -14.39 3.56 16.59
CA LEU A 117 -14.07 4.95 16.24
C LEU A 117 -13.38 5.06 14.87
N GLY A 118 -13.23 3.95 14.16
CA GLY A 118 -12.56 3.89 12.87
C GLY A 118 -11.04 3.93 12.96
N ARG A 119 -10.43 3.53 14.08
CA ARG A 119 -8.98 3.60 14.29
C ARG A 119 -8.35 2.23 14.34
N PHE A 120 -7.13 2.11 13.81
CA PHE A 120 -6.30 0.92 13.93
C PHE A 120 -4.82 1.29 14.06
N GLU A 121 -4.03 0.36 14.55
CA GLU A 121 -2.59 0.50 14.70
C GLU A 121 -1.87 -0.76 14.24
N ILE A 122 -0.78 -0.58 13.49
CA ILE A 122 0.22 -1.62 13.24
C ILE A 122 1.53 -1.11 13.83
N ALA A 123 1.91 -1.66 14.96
CA ALA A 123 3.04 -1.15 15.75
C ALA A 123 4.39 -1.28 15.06
N ARG A 124 4.55 -2.33 14.23
CA ARG A 124 5.81 -2.60 13.52
C ARG A 124 5.54 -3.25 12.16
N LEU A 125 6.02 -2.57 11.13
CA LEU A 125 6.00 -3.05 9.77
C LEU A 125 7.33 -2.65 9.11
N PRO A 126 8.03 -3.54 8.41
CA PRO A 126 9.23 -3.14 7.67
C PRO A 126 8.92 -2.04 6.66
N SER A 127 9.90 -1.19 6.38
CA SER A 127 9.81 -0.31 5.21
C SER A 127 9.78 -1.14 3.93
N GLY A 128 9.07 -0.67 2.92
CA GLY A 128 8.99 -1.33 1.62
C GLY A 128 7.61 -1.23 0.98
N LEU A 129 7.48 -1.87 -0.17
CA LEU A 129 6.25 -1.90 -0.93
C LEU A 129 5.14 -2.59 -0.15
N THR A 130 4.04 -1.88 0.04
CA THR A 130 2.93 -2.33 0.88
C THR A 130 1.60 -2.02 0.19
N ARG A 131 0.64 -2.89 0.38
CA ARG A 131 -0.76 -2.70 0.02
C ARG A 131 -1.63 -2.96 1.24
N PHE A 132 -2.62 -2.11 1.47
CA PHE A 132 -3.61 -2.31 2.51
C PHE A 132 -4.89 -2.87 1.91
N TRP A 133 -5.42 -3.86 2.58
CA TRP A 133 -6.69 -4.49 2.30
C TRP A 133 -7.60 -4.32 3.50
N LEU A 134 -8.81 -3.84 3.29
CA LEU A 134 -9.80 -3.58 4.34
C LEU A 134 -11.08 -4.34 4.01
N VAL A 135 -11.55 -5.15 4.95
CA VAL A 135 -12.76 -5.97 4.81
C VAL A 135 -13.69 -5.68 5.98
N SER A 136 -14.95 -5.40 5.70
CA SER A 136 -15.97 -5.20 6.74
C SER A 136 -16.19 -6.50 7.52
N GLU A 137 -16.32 -6.40 8.85
CA GLU A 137 -16.63 -7.55 9.72
C GLU A 137 -18.14 -7.84 9.84
N ASP A 138 -18.98 -7.02 9.25
CA ASP A 138 -20.44 -7.23 9.30
C ASP A 138 -20.85 -8.45 8.47
N GLY A 139 -20.99 -9.59 9.15
CA GLY A 139 -21.54 -10.84 8.61
C GLY A 139 -23.05 -10.79 8.30
N SER A 140 -23.62 -9.62 8.05
CA SER A 140 -24.95 -9.48 7.53
C SER A 140 -24.91 -9.59 6.00
N ASP A 141 -25.89 -10.21 5.42
CA ASP A 141 -26.14 -10.53 4.00
C ASP A 141 -26.09 -9.32 3.02
N SER A 142 -25.57 -8.20 3.51
CA SER A 142 -25.22 -7.01 2.74
C SER A 142 -23.78 -7.21 2.26
N ALA A 143 -23.56 -7.18 0.97
CA ALA A 143 -22.27 -7.34 0.29
C ALA A 143 -21.09 -6.90 1.15
N GLU A 144 -20.19 -7.82 1.47
CA GLU A 144 -18.95 -7.52 2.20
C GLU A 144 -18.26 -6.34 1.52
N GLN A 145 -18.25 -5.19 2.20
CA GLN A 145 -17.54 -4.04 1.66
C GLN A 145 -16.05 -4.26 1.84
N SER A 146 -15.37 -4.41 0.74
CA SER A 146 -13.91 -4.60 0.69
C SER A 146 -13.26 -3.45 -0.07
N PHE A 147 -12.19 -2.92 0.49
CA PHE A 147 -11.41 -1.84 -0.10
C PHE A 147 -9.95 -2.22 -0.19
N ALA A 148 -9.27 -1.76 -1.22
CA ALA A 148 -7.83 -1.96 -1.36
C ALA A 148 -7.14 -0.67 -1.78
N THR A 149 -5.96 -0.39 -1.22
CA THR A 149 -5.10 0.69 -1.70
C THR A 149 -4.34 0.27 -2.95
N PRO A 150 -3.85 1.21 -3.76
CA PRO A 150 -2.72 0.92 -4.63
C PRO A 150 -1.52 0.43 -3.82
N THR A 151 -0.59 -0.26 -4.46
CA THR A 151 0.71 -0.57 -3.83
C THR A 151 1.55 0.69 -3.75
N PHE A 152 2.11 0.98 -2.57
CA PHE A 152 2.95 2.16 -2.33
C PHE A 152 4.08 1.82 -1.36
N GLU A 153 5.07 2.68 -1.26
CA GLU A 153 6.23 2.48 -0.39
C GLU A 153 6.02 3.17 0.97
N LEU A 154 6.24 2.37 2.05
CA LEU A 154 6.24 2.82 3.45
C LEU A 154 7.64 3.27 3.90
#